data_becc1cc13d5a37c0a15a27c9aaef0a8e
#
_entry.id   becc1cc13d5a37c0a15a27c9aaef0a8e
#
_cell.length_a   1.000
_cell.length_b   1.000
_cell.length_c   1.000
_cell.angle_alpha   90.00
_cell.angle_beta   90.00
_cell.angle_gamma   90.00
#
_symmetry.space_group_name_H-M   'P 1'
#
loop_
_entity.id
_entity.type
_entity.pdbx_description
1 polymer ?
#
loop_
_entity_poly.entity_id
_entity_poly.type
_entity_poly.pdbx_seq_one_letter_code
_entity_poly.pdbx_strand_id
1 'polypeptide(L)'
;GRRGPHQIAMTPKELGEMGHLSRATPIVDLQDFPPEGDDALLEPGMRKSVTHLRDFAASAAAPHDIAVEFDFFAMPVAIEGDGHVERIIVEKTRLDSDLRSVGTGERYVIPCRLVVACIGYQTPPIQGVPYEHGRGRFANDEGRILPGLYCVGWARRGPTGTIGTNRPDGFAIIEQIAEDIGDGSGKPGRPALDALLAGRGVEIVTFRDWQRIDQAEIARARDGAPREKFVDVKDMIAART
;
A
#
# COMPACT_ATOMS: atom_id res chain seq x y z
N GLY A 1 -15.93 -1.20 -1.24
CA GLY A 1 -15.05 -2.34 -1.59
C GLY A 1 -15.77 -3.43 -2.36
N ARG A 2 -15.08 -4.15 -3.29
CA ARG A 2 -15.69 -5.18 -4.15
C ARG A 2 -16.20 -6.42 -3.40
N ARG A 3 -15.81 -6.63 -2.17
CA ARG A 3 -16.15 -7.79 -1.34
C ARG A 3 -16.78 -7.32 -0.04
N GLY A 4 -17.28 -8.25 0.74
CA GLY A 4 -17.94 -7.95 2.00
C GLY A 4 -16.96 -7.71 3.16
N PRO A 5 -17.50 -7.40 4.35
CA PRO A 5 -16.74 -7.14 5.57
C PRO A 5 -15.78 -8.26 5.97
N HIS A 6 -16.13 -9.52 5.68
CA HIS A 6 -15.28 -10.69 6.01
C HIS A 6 -14.06 -10.87 5.09
N GLN A 7 -13.94 -10.10 4.01
CA GLN A 7 -12.83 -10.16 3.03
C GLN A 7 -12.07 -8.84 2.94
N ILE A 8 -12.15 -8.00 3.95
CA ILE A 8 -11.46 -6.71 3.95
C ILE A 8 -9.94 -6.89 4.09
N ALA A 9 -9.19 -5.91 3.61
CA ALA A 9 -7.73 -5.87 3.72
C ALA A 9 -7.25 -4.96 4.87
N MET A 10 -8.13 -4.15 5.46
CA MET A 10 -7.79 -3.26 6.56
C MET A 10 -7.49 -4.05 7.83
N THR A 11 -6.43 -3.63 8.52
CA THR A 11 -6.05 -4.22 9.80
C THR A 11 -6.93 -3.72 10.96
N PRO A 12 -6.99 -4.45 12.09
CA PRO A 12 -7.69 -3.98 13.28
C PRO A 12 -7.20 -2.62 13.78
N LYS A 13 -5.90 -2.34 13.60
CA LYS A 13 -5.32 -1.07 14.01
C LYS A 13 -5.87 0.10 13.17
N GLU A 14 -5.88 -0.06 11.84
CA GLU A 14 -6.41 0.95 10.92
C GLU A 14 -7.88 1.24 11.18
N LEU A 15 -8.69 0.22 11.41
CA LEU A 15 -10.11 0.39 11.76
C LEU A 15 -10.29 1.01 13.15
N GLY A 16 -9.48 0.62 14.13
CA GLY A 16 -9.47 1.26 15.43
C GLY A 16 -9.20 2.77 15.35
N GLU A 17 -8.26 3.18 14.51
CA GLU A 17 -7.97 4.60 14.26
C GLU A 17 -9.16 5.33 13.61
N MET A 18 -9.90 4.68 12.71
CA MET A 18 -11.13 5.24 12.11
C MET A 18 -12.21 5.55 13.16
N GLY A 19 -12.32 4.73 14.22
CA GLY A 19 -13.23 4.96 15.33
C GLY A 19 -12.89 6.19 16.21
N HIS A 20 -11.69 6.77 16.05
CA HIS A 20 -11.21 7.91 16.84
C HIS A 20 -11.08 9.20 16.02
N LEU A 21 -11.72 9.27 14.85
CA LEU A 21 -11.72 10.50 14.04
C LEU A 21 -12.41 11.65 14.80
N SER A 22 -11.75 12.80 14.90
CA SER A 22 -12.25 13.94 15.66
C SER A 22 -13.35 14.76 14.96
N ARG A 23 -13.57 14.52 13.66
CA ARG A 23 -14.47 15.32 12.81
C ARG A 23 -15.40 14.50 11.93
N ALA A 24 -15.28 13.18 11.96
CA ALA A 24 -16.04 12.28 11.08
C ALA A 24 -16.46 11.03 11.83
N THR A 25 -17.57 10.45 11.41
CA THR A 25 -18.14 9.21 11.98
C THR A 25 -18.11 8.12 10.92
N PRO A 26 -17.49 6.95 11.20
CA PRO A 26 -17.56 5.80 10.31
C PRO A 26 -18.97 5.20 10.35
N ILE A 27 -19.49 4.85 9.17
CA ILE A 27 -20.82 4.26 8.98
C ILE A 27 -20.68 3.01 8.11
N VAL A 28 -21.34 1.93 8.53
CA VAL A 28 -21.41 0.65 7.84
C VAL A 28 -22.85 0.17 7.80
N ASP A 29 -23.29 -0.38 6.66
CA ASP A 29 -24.61 -1.00 6.58
C ASP A 29 -24.58 -2.40 7.21
N LEU A 30 -25.46 -2.66 8.18
CA LEU A 30 -25.61 -3.98 8.81
C LEU A 30 -26.01 -5.08 7.80
N GLN A 31 -26.66 -4.72 6.71
CA GLN A 31 -27.09 -5.68 5.68
C GLN A 31 -25.91 -6.28 4.89
N ASP A 32 -24.73 -5.63 4.93
CA ASP A 32 -23.54 -6.13 4.26
C ASP A 32 -22.86 -7.28 5.01
N PHE A 33 -23.25 -7.52 6.27
CA PHE A 33 -22.64 -8.57 7.07
C PHE A 33 -23.34 -9.92 6.88
N PRO A 34 -22.58 -11.01 6.85
CA PRO A 34 -23.14 -12.33 7.08
C PRO A 34 -23.64 -12.46 8.54
N PRO A 35 -24.37 -13.54 8.88
CA PRO A 35 -24.81 -13.80 10.25
C PRO A 35 -23.67 -13.70 11.26
N GLU A 36 -23.93 -13.13 12.46
CA GLU A 36 -22.89 -12.94 13.50
C GLU A 36 -22.18 -14.23 13.90
N GLY A 37 -22.86 -15.38 13.83
CA GLY A 37 -22.27 -16.67 14.11
C GLY A 37 -21.07 -17.02 13.21
N ASP A 38 -21.04 -16.49 12.01
CA ASP A 38 -19.95 -16.74 11.04
C ASP A 38 -18.65 -16.01 11.40
N ASP A 39 -18.73 -14.97 12.23
CA ASP A 39 -17.55 -14.23 12.69
C ASP A 39 -16.60 -15.14 13.50
N ALA A 40 -17.15 -16.16 14.18
CA ALA A 40 -16.36 -17.12 14.93
C ALA A 40 -15.42 -17.98 14.07
N LEU A 41 -15.73 -18.11 12.78
CA LEU A 41 -14.95 -18.89 11.81
C LEU A 41 -13.75 -18.09 11.26
N LEU A 42 -13.71 -16.79 11.50
CA LEU A 42 -12.64 -15.92 11.00
C LEU A 42 -11.35 -16.08 11.80
N GLU A 43 -10.23 -15.89 11.09
CA GLU A 43 -8.92 -15.72 11.71
C GLU A 43 -8.96 -14.59 12.78
N PRO A 44 -8.18 -14.68 13.88
CA PRO A 44 -8.27 -13.73 15.00
C PRO A 44 -8.08 -12.26 14.59
N GLY A 45 -7.20 -11.96 13.63
CA GLY A 45 -7.00 -10.61 13.12
C GLY A 45 -8.21 -10.10 12.36
N MET A 46 -8.76 -10.91 11.45
CA MET A 46 -9.94 -10.58 10.67
C MET A 46 -11.16 -10.40 11.58
N ARG A 47 -11.34 -11.26 12.57
CA ARG A 47 -12.44 -11.14 13.55
C ARG A 47 -12.40 -9.80 14.27
N LYS A 48 -11.24 -9.34 14.73
CA LYS A 48 -11.09 -8.03 15.35
C LYS A 48 -11.46 -6.88 14.39
N SER A 49 -11.05 -6.99 13.11
CA SER A 49 -11.44 -6.01 12.10
C SER A 49 -12.96 -5.97 11.90
N VAL A 50 -13.59 -7.12 11.79
CA VAL A 50 -15.05 -7.22 11.64
C VAL A 50 -15.79 -6.70 12.88
N THR A 51 -15.25 -6.92 14.09
CA THR A 51 -15.81 -6.34 15.33
C THR A 51 -15.87 -4.82 15.23
N HIS A 52 -14.78 -4.15 14.83
CA HIS A 52 -14.81 -2.69 14.64
C HIS A 52 -15.88 -2.25 13.62
N LEU A 53 -16.02 -2.95 12.50
CA LEU A 53 -17.04 -2.63 11.51
C LEU A 53 -18.47 -2.82 12.04
N ARG A 54 -18.72 -3.87 12.84
CA ARG A 54 -20.00 -4.06 13.51
C ARG A 54 -20.29 -2.98 14.55
N ASP A 55 -19.27 -2.54 15.30
CA ASP A 55 -19.39 -1.43 16.24
C ASP A 55 -19.78 -0.14 15.51
N PHE A 56 -19.21 0.13 14.33
CA PHE A 56 -19.58 1.26 13.48
C PHE A 56 -21.03 1.14 12.98
N ALA A 57 -21.45 -0.05 12.57
CA ALA A 57 -22.81 -0.30 12.11
C ALA A 57 -23.86 -0.21 13.23
N ALA A 58 -23.50 -0.59 14.46
CA ALA A 58 -24.36 -0.50 15.63
C ALA A 58 -24.45 0.90 16.24
N SER A 59 -23.55 1.81 15.86
CA SER A 59 -23.53 3.18 16.38
C SER A 59 -24.74 3.97 15.90
N ALA A 60 -25.74 4.14 16.74
CA ALA A 60 -26.98 4.86 16.43
C ALA A 60 -26.82 6.37 16.27
N ALA A 61 -25.70 6.94 16.67
CA ALA A 61 -25.45 8.37 16.62
C ALA A 61 -24.22 8.69 15.77
N ALA A 62 -24.41 9.51 14.75
CA ALA A 62 -23.31 10.16 14.06
C ALA A 62 -22.97 11.45 14.82
N PRO A 63 -21.98 11.47 15.77
CA PRO A 63 -21.68 12.66 16.57
C PRO A 63 -21.04 13.78 15.74
N HIS A 64 -20.69 13.51 14.50
CA HIS A 64 -20.03 14.45 13.59
C HIS A 64 -20.83 14.67 12.32
N ASP A 65 -20.71 15.87 11.76
CA ASP A 65 -21.39 16.27 10.52
C ASP A 65 -20.83 15.56 9.26
N ILE A 66 -19.62 14.99 9.36
CA ILE A 66 -18.97 14.27 8.28
C ILE A 66 -19.16 12.75 8.49
N ALA A 67 -19.68 12.07 7.49
CA ALA A 67 -19.74 10.61 7.45
C ALA A 67 -18.58 10.01 6.65
N VAL A 68 -18.02 8.91 7.13
CA VAL A 68 -17.12 8.03 6.37
C VAL A 68 -17.86 6.73 6.12
N GLU A 69 -18.49 6.62 4.97
CA GLU A 69 -19.28 5.46 4.59
C GLU A 69 -18.41 4.34 4.03
N PHE A 70 -18.56 3.15 4.57
CA PHE A 70 -17.97 1.92 4.06
C PHE A 70 -18.98 1.24 3.16
N ASP A 71 -18.80 1.35 1.86
CA ASP A 71 -19.65 0.73 0.86
C ASP A 71 -19.03 -0.61 0.43
N PHE A 72 -19.62 -1.71 0.88
CA PHE A 72 -19.21 -3.08 0.56
C PHE A 72 -19.98 -3.60 -0.66
N PHE A 73 -19.50 -4.69 -1.24
CA PHE A 73 -20.06 -5.26 -2.48
C PHE A 73 -20.22 -4.25 -3.61
N ALA A 74 -19.32 -3.26 -3.65
CA ALA A 74 -19.36 -2.09 -4.50
C ALA A 74 -18.10 -2.05 -5.39
N MET A 75 -18.29 -2.18 -6.71
CA MET A 75 -17.21 -2.14 -7.70
C MET A 75 -17.33 -0.87 -8.54
N PRO A 76 -16.41 0.08 -8.42
CA PRO A 76 -16.35 1.21 -9.34
C PRO A 76 -16.13 0.75 -10.78
N VAL A 77 -16.99 1.22 -11.69
CA VAL A 77 -16.94 0.84 -13.12
C VAL A 77 -16.69 2.02 -14.05
N ALA A 78 -17.05 3.24 -13.64
CA ALA A 78 -16.75 4.46 -14.40
C ALA A 78 -16.68 5.68 -13.49
N ILE A 79 -15.94 6.68 -13.92
CA ILE A 79 -15.92 8.04 -13.36
C ILE A 79 -16.40 8.96 -14.47
N GLU A 80 -17.37 9.80 -14.18
CA GLU A 80 -18.00 10.69 -15.16
C GLU A 80 -18.01 12.15 -14.69
N GLY A 81 -18.02 13.07 -15.67
CA GLY A 81 -18.12 14.50 -15.48
C GLY A 81 -17.62 15.25 -16.71
N ASP A 82 -17.86 16.56 -16.75
CA ASP A 82 -17.41 17.45 -17.81
C ASP A 82 -16.28 18.36 -17.29
N GLY A 83 -15.07 18.06 -17.70
CA GLY A 83 -13.84 18.78 -17.25
C GLY A 83 -13.47 18.60 -15.79
N HIS A 84 -14.34 18.02 -14.97
CA HIS A 84 -14.10 17.67 -13.57
C HIS A 84 -14.95 16.45 -13.16
N VAL A 85 -14.60 15.82 -12.04
CA VAL A 85 -15.38 14.66 -11.54
C VAL A 85 -16.70 15.14 -10.98
N GLU A 86 -17.80 14.53 -11.40
CA GLU A 86 -19.15 14.79 -10.92
C GLU A 86 -19.78 13.58 -10.23
N ARG A 87 -19.41 12.36 -10.67
CA ARG A 87 -19.96 11.13 -10.13
C ARG A 87 -19.09 9.92 -10.43
N ILE A 88 -19.27 8.90 -9.62
CA ILE A 88 -18.73 7.55 -9.86
C ILE A 88 -19.90 6.58 -10.07
N ILE A 89 -19.79 5.74 -11.08
CA ILE A 89 -20.73 4.66 -11.34
C ILE A 89 -20.20 3.41 -10.66
N VAL A 90 -21.04 2.79 -9.85
CA VAL A 90 -20.70 1.61 -9.06
C VAL A 90 -21.61 0.46 -9.48
N GLU A 91 -21.04 -0.73 -9.69
CA GLU A 91 -21.78 -1.95 -9.90
C GLU A 91 -21.82 -2.76 -8.60
N LYS A 92 -23.01 -3.21 -8.20
CA LYS A 92 -23.16 -4.14 -7.08
C LYS A 92 -22.48 -5.47 -7.42
N THR A 93 -21.83 -6.05 -6.44
CA THR A 93 -21.15 -7.34 -6.57
C THR A 93 -21.71 -8.36 -5.59
N ARG A 94 -21.41 -9.61 -5.82
CA ARG A 94 -21.62 -10.73 -4.90
C ARG A 94 -20.38 -11.60 -4.88
N LEU A 95 -20.27 -12.49 -3.92
CA LEU A 95 -19.23 -13.50 -3.90
C LEU A 95 -19.71 -14.75 -4.66
N ASP A 96 -18.80 -15.36 -5.42
CA ASP A 96 -18.97 -16.71 -5.96
C ASP A 96 -18.56 -17.76 -4.93
N SER A 97 -18.59 -19.05 -5.32
CA SER A 97 -18.18 -20.18 -4.47
C SER A 97 -16.71 -20.12 -4.01
N ASP A 98 -15.87 -19.40 -4.74
CA ASP A 98 -14.45 -19.24 -4.43
C ASP A 98 -14.16 -17.93 -3.66
N LEU A 99 -15.20 -17.26 -3.15
CA LEU A 99 -15.15 -15.95 -2.48
C LEU A 99 -14.56 -14.85 -3.37
N ARG A 100 -14.69 -14.99 -4.70
CA ARG A 100 -14.31 -13.94 -5.65
C ARG A 100 -15.49 -13.03 -5.90
N SER A 101 -15.20 -11.74 -6.05
CA SER A 101 -16.19 -10.74 -6.37
C SER A 101 -16.61 -10.87 -7.85
N VAL A 102 -17.89 -11.02 -8.10
CA VAL A 102 -18.51 -11.00 -9.45
C VAL A 102 -19.59 -9.93 -9.51
N GLY A 103 -19.66 -9.20 -10.64
CA GLY A 103 -20.68 -8.19 -10.86
C GLY A 103 -22.09 -8.80 -10.98
N THR A 104 -23.09 -8.06 -10.55
CA THR A 104 -24.50 -8.46 -10.65
C THR A 104 -25.22 -7.85 -11.85
N GLY A 105 -24.60 -6.86 -12.49
CA GLY A 105 -25.21 -6.04 -13.54
C GLY A 105 -26.03 -4.85 -12.97
N GLU A 106 -26.35 -4.85 -11.67
CA GLU A 106 -27.05 -3.74 -11.04
C GLU A 106 -26.07 -2.60 -10.74
N ARG A 107 -26.42 -1.38 -11.17
CA ARG A 107 -25.56 -0.20 -11.03
C ARG A 107 -26.28 0.92 -10.29
N TYR A 108 -25.49 1.72 -9.56
CA TYR A 108 -25.95 2.94 -8.92
C TYR A 108 -24.88 4.04 -9.05
N VAL A 109 -25.28 5.27 -8.71
CA VAL A 109 -24.47 6.47 -8.88
C VAL A 109 -24.16 7.07 -7.52
N ILE A 110 -22.89 7.40 -7.30
CA ILE A 110 -22.45 8.18 -6.15
C ILE A 110 -22.00 9.55 -6.67
N PRO A 111 -22.73 10.65 -6.37
CA PRO A 111 -22.26 11.99 -6.67
C PRO A 111 -20.97 12.30 -5.89
N CYS A 112 -19.95 12.76 -6.58
CA CYS A 112 -18.68 13.11 -5.93
C CYS A 112 -17.92 14.16 -6.75
N ARG A 113 -17.04 14.89 -6.09
CA ARG A 113 -16.16 15.89 -6.73
C ARG A 113 -14.69 15.52 -6.72
N LEU A 114 -14.34 14.45 -6.02
CA LEU A 114 -12.99 13.93 -5.93
C LEU A 114 -13.03 12.41 -5.83
N VAL A 115 -12.19 11.74 -6.61
CA VAL A 115 -11.93 10.30 -6.50
C VAL A 115 -10.46 10.08 -6.22
N VAL A 116 -10.17 9.35 -5.13
CA VAL A 116 -8.80 8.96 -4.77
C VAL A 116 -8.67 7.45 -4.94
N ALA A 117 -7.84 7.03 -5.90
CA ALA A 117 -7.62 5.61 -6.18
C ALA A 117 -6.62 5.01 -5.17
N CYS A 118 -7.14 4.18 -4.24
CA CYS A 118 -6.35 3.43 -3.26
C CYS A 118 -6.54 1.91 -3.46
N ILE A 119 -6.47 1.45 -4.72
CA ILE A 119 -6.82 0.07 -5.12
C ILE A 119 -5.66 -0.92 -5.02
N GLY A 120 -4.54 -0.53 -4.40
CA GLY A 120 -3.34 -1.33 -4.21
C GLY A 120 -2.15 -0.79 -4.98
N TYR A 121 -1.04 -1.49 -4.84
CA TYR A 121 0.24 -1.16 -5.46
C TYR A 121 0.71 -2.27 -6.38
N GLN A 122 1.65 -1.93 -7.25
CA GLN A 122 2.44 -2.88 -8.02
C GLN A 122 3.90 -2.47 -7.93
N THR A 123 4.80 -3.43 -7.85
CA THR A 123 6.22 -3.16 -8.09
C THR A 123 6.40 -2.82 -9.57
N PRO A 124 6.95 -1.66 -9.94
CA PRO A 124 7.16 -1.35 -11.35
C PRO A 124 8.12 -2.37 -11.99
N PRO A 125 7.82 -2.87 -13.20
CA PRO A 125 8.70 -3.79 -13.89
C PRO A 125 10.00 -3.08 -14.33
N ILE A 126 11.11 -3.82 -14.33
CA ILE A 126 12.39 -3.38 -14.86
C ILE A 126 12.63 -4.09 -16.19
N GLN A 127 12.98 -3.36 -17.23
CA GLN A 127 13.23 -3.93 -18.54
C GLN A 127 14.32 -5.01 -18.48
N GLY A 128 14.04 -6.18 -19.05
CA GLY A 128 14.97 -7.32 -19.04
C GLY A 128 14.95 -8.17 -17.78
N VAL A 129 14.15 -7.80 -16.76
CA VAL A 129 13.98 -8.59 -15.53
C VAL A 129 12.65 -9.36 -15.58
N PRO A 130 12.65 -10.68 -15.37
CA PRO A 130 11.43 -11.49 -15.34
C PRO A 130 10.39 -10.94 -14.36
N TYR A 131 9.12 -10.83 -14.81
CA TYR A 131 8.06 -10.18 -14.06
C TYR A 131 6.71 -10.89 -14.18
N GLU A 132 5.98 -11.05 -13.08
CA GLU A 132 4.64 -11.62 -13.00
C GLU A 132 3.57 -10.50 -12.97
N HIS A 133 3.05 -10.09 -14.13
CA HIS A 133 2.08 -9.00 -14.23
C HIS A 133 0.82 -9.22 -13.37
N GLY A 134 0.30 -10.45 -13.33
CA GLY A 134 -0.90 -10.78 -12.54
C GLY A 134 -0.71 -10.65 -11.02
N ARG A 135 0.54 -10.68 -10.55
CA ARG A 135 0.90 -10.57 -9.13
C ARG A 135 1.58 -9.25 -8.77
N GLY A 136 1.92 -8.42 -9.77
CA GLY A 136 2.58 -7.14 -9.55
C GLY A 136 3.96 -7.25 -8.90
N ARG A 137 4.75 -8.29 -9.24
CA ARG A 137 6.05 -8.60 -8.63
C ARG A 137 7.03 -9.19 -9.64
N PHE A 138 8.32 -9.24 -9.30
CA PHE A 138 9.29 -9.99 -10.10
C PHE A 138 9.07 -11.50 -9.97
N ALA A 139 9.21 -12.22 -11.09
CA ALA A 139 9.25 -13.68 -11.07
C ALA A 139 10.52 -14.11 -10.34
N ASN A 140 10.36 -14.90 -9.29
CA ASN A 140 11.50 -15.29 -8.45
C ASN A 140 11.24 -16.63 -7.77
N ASP A 141 12.32 -17.34 -7.46
CA ASP A 141 12.34 -18.51 -6.60
C ASP A 141 12.99 -18.12 -5.26
N GLU A 142 12.17 -18.05 -4.19
CA GLU A 142 12.56 -17.64 -2.84
C GLU A 142 13.39 -16.34 -2.78
N GLY A 143 13.18 -15.44 -3.75
CA GLY A 143 13.90 -14.18 -3.90
C GLY A 143 15.00 -14.16 -4.96
N ARG A 144 15.41 -15.30 -5.51
CA ARG A 144 16.32 -15.36 -6.66
C ARG A 144 15.55 -15.08 -7.94
N ILE A 145 15.96 -14.07 -8.69
CA ILE A 145 15.37 -13.73 -10.00
C ILE A 145 16.22 -14.35 -11.12
N LEU A 146 17.50 -14.06 -11.11
CA LEU A 146 18.51 -14.52 -12.06
C LEU A 146 19.83 -14.73 -11.29
N PRO A 147 20.82 -15.43 -11.85
CA PRO A 147 22.14 -15.51 -11.22
C PRO A 147 22.70 -14.14 -10.84
N GLY A 148 22.93 -13.92 -9.54
CA GLY A 148 23.43 -12.66 -8.99
C GLY A 148 22.37 -11.53 -8.88
N LEU A 149 21.11 -11.78 -9.19
CA LEU A 149 20.01 -10.82 -9.07
C LEU A 149 18.92 -11.35 -8.12
N TYR A 150 18.66 -10.60 -7.06
CA TYR A 150 17.76 -11.00 -5.99
C TYR A 150 16.73 -9.91 -5.70
N CYS A 151 15.61 -10.29 -5.09
CA CYS A 151 14.60 -9.37 -4.61
C CYS A 151 14.06 -9.75 -3.23
N VAL A 152 13.57 -8.75 -2.50
CA VAL A 152 12.96 -8.90 -1.17
C VAL A 152 11.67 -8.08 -1.06
N GLY A 153 10.93 -8.30 -0.01
CA GLY A 153 9.74 -7.52 0.31
C GLY A 153 8.68 -7.57 -0.79
N TRP A 154 8.14 -6.43 -1.16
CA TRP A 154 7.10 -6.34 -2.20
C TRP A 154 7.58 -6.76 -3.59
N ALA A 155 8.83 -6.55 -3.90
CA ALA A 155 9.43 -7.01 -5.15
C ALA A 155 9.39 -8.55 -5.27
N ARG A 156 9.54 -9.27 -4.13
CA ARG A 156 9.47 -10.73 -4.03
C ARG A 156 8.04 -11.24 -3.93
N ARG A 157 7.23 -10.69 -3.03
CA ARG A 157 5.92 -11.26 -2.64
C ARG A 157 4.74 -10.61 -3.35
N GLY A 158 4.91 -9.45 -3.96
CA GLY A 158 3.84 -8.52 -4.31
C GLY A 158 3.54 -7.56 -3.14
N PRO A 159 2.62 -6.60 -3.33
CA PRO A 159 2.36 -5.53 -2.36
C PRO A 159 1.54 -6.04 -1.15
N THR A 160 2.11 -6.96 -0.41
CA THR A 160 1.52 -7.57 0.79
C THR A 160 2.45 -7.46 1.98
N GLY A 161 1.87 -7.34 3.17
CA GLY A 161 2.60 -7.21 4.42
C GLY A 161 3.03 -5.78 4.76
N THR A 162 3.58 -5.63 5.95
CA THR A 162 4.02 -4.36 6.54
C THR A 162 5.55 -4.27 6.58
N ILE A 163 6.08 -3.16 7.09
CA ILE A 163 7.52 -2.98 7.32
C ILE A 163 8.09 -4.14 8.17
N GLY A 164 7.34 -4.59 9.18
CA GLY A 164 7.75 -5.70 10.04
C GLY A 164 7.91 -7.04 9.31
N THR A 165 7.11 -7.30 8.27
CA THR A 165 7.21 -8.52 7.46
C THR A 165 8.31 -8.47 6.42
N ASN A 166 8.78 -7.28 6.03
CA ASN A 166 9.88 -7.13 5.07
C ASN A 166 11.26 -7.38 5.71
N ARG A 167 11.37 -7.17 7.01
CA ARG A 167 12.64 -7.39 7.73
C ARG A 167 13.14 -8.85 7.72
N PRO A 168 12.32 -9.85 8.03
CA PRO A 168 12.71 -11.26 7.87
C PRO A 168 13.11 -11.64 6.45
N ASP A 169 12.44 -11.09 5.42
CA ASP A 169 12.83 -11.32 4.02
C ASP A 169 14.29 -10.91 3.76
N GLY A 170 14.70 -9.76 4.33
CA GLY A 170 16.07 -9.27 4.20
C GLY A 170 17.09 -10.21 4.82
N PHE A 171 16.79 -10.80 5.97
CA PHE A 171 17.69 -11.79 6.60
C PHE A 171 17.77 -13.07 5.77
N ALA A 172 16.63 -13.63 5.37
CA ALA A 172 16.60 -14.88 4.60
C ALA A 172 17.36 -14.78 3.27
N ILE A 173 17.22 -13.65 2.56
CA ILE A 173 17.91 -13.49 1.26
C ILE A 173 19.43 -13.36 1.40
N ILE A 174 19.92 -12.80 2.51
CA ILE A 174 21.37 -12.67 2.74
C ILE A 174 22.03 -14.03 2.91
N GLU A 175 21.37 -14.98 3.55
CA GLU A 175 21.87 -16.35 3.68
C GLU A 175 21.99 -16.99 2.29
N GLN A 176 20.98 -16.87 1.44
CA GLN A 176 21.01 -17.36 0.06
C GLN A 176 22.10 -16.68 -0.78
N ILE A 177 22.25 -15.36 -0.66
CA ILE A 177 23.31 -14.62 -1.36
C ILE A 177 24.70 -15.12 -0.94
N ALA A 178 24.90 -15.37 0.35
CA ALA A 178 26.18 -15.87 0.87
C ALA A 178 26.50 -17.26 0.31
N GLU A 179 25.51 -18.14 0.19
CA GLU A 179 25.68 -19.47 -0.43
C GLU A 179 26.00 -19.38 -1.94
N ASP A 180 25.28 -18.49 -2.67
CA ASP A 180 25.38 -18.41 -4.13
C ASP A 180 26.66 -17.71 -4.62
N ILE A 181 27.13 -16.67 -3.89
CA ILE A 181 28.18 -15.76 -4.36
C ILE A 181 29.57 -16.15 -3.82
N GLY A 182 29.63 -16.86 -2.70
CA GLY A 182 30.88 -17.21 -2.03
C GLY A 182 31.62 -15.95 -1.54
N ASP A 183 32.93 -15.95 -1.70
CA ASP A 183 33.82 -14.86 -1.23
C ASP A 183 33.80 -13.60 -2.12
N GLY A 184 33.08 -13.63 -3.25
CA GLY A 184 33.01 -12.50 -4.18
C GLY A 184 34.33 -12.17 -4.89
N SER A 185 35.30 -13.09 -4.88
CA SER A 185 36.60 -12.91 -5.52
C SER A 185 36.47 -12.53 -7.01
N GLY A 186 37.35 -11.65 -7.48
CA GLY A 186 37.33 -11.16 -8.87
C GLY A 186 36.36 -10.00 -9.15
N LYS A 187 35.55 -9.56 -8.18
CA LYS A 187 34.71 -8.37 -8.33
C LYS A 187 35.47 -7.11 -7.89
N PRO A 188 35.49 -6.04 -8.71
CA PRO A 188 36.25 -4.83 -8.40
C PRO A 188 35.64 -3.99 -7.25
N GLY A 189 34.43 -4.35 -6.80
CA GLY A 189 33.80 -3.75 -5.64
C GLY A 189 33.41 -2.28 -5.79
N ARG A 190 33.29 -1.60 -4.64
CA ARG A 190 32.83 -0.21 -4.57
C ARG A 190 33.68 0.79 -5.40
N PRO A 191 35.02 0.72 -5.43
CA PRO A 191 35.78 1.69 -6.22
C PRO A 191 35.41 1.72 -7.70
N ALA A 192 35.14 0.56 -8.31
CA ALA A 192 34.71 0.50 -9.70
C ALA A 192 33.29 1.00 -9.89
N LEU A 193 32.37 0.78 -8.93
CA LEU A 193 31.05 1.36 -8.96
C LEU A 193 31.09 2.88 -8.88
N ASP A 194 31.88 3.44 -7.96
CA ASP A 194 32.04 4.88 -7.79
C ASP A 194 32.60 5.53 -9.08
N ALA A 195 33.59 4.90 -9.71
CA ALA A 195 34.14 5.35 -10.99
C ALA A 195 33.10 5.28 -12.13
N LEU A 196 32.29 4.23 -12.19
CA LEU A 196 31.22 4.07 -13.17
C LEU A 196 30.15 5.15 -13.01
N LEU A 197 29.71 5.41 -11.78
CA LEU A 197 28.67 6.42 -11.51
C LEU A 197 29.18 7.83 -11.83
N ALA A 198 30.42 8.15 -11.46
CA ALA A 198 31.07 9.42 -11.82
C ALA A 198 31.21 9.58 -13.33
N GLY A 199 31.64 8.53 -14.04
CA GLY A 199 31.75 8.54 -15.51
C GLY A 199 30.41 8.68 -16.24
N ARG A 200 29.30 8.35 -15.59
CA ARG A 200 27.93 8.54 -16.11
C ARG A 200 27.29 9.86 -15.68
N GLY A 201 27.97 10.68 -14.90
CA GLY A 201 27.43 11.93 -14.39
C GLY A 201 26.27 11.73 -13.40
N VAL A 202 26.21 10.58 -12.71
CA VAL A 202 25.16 10.31 -11.73
C VAL A 202 25.43 11.09 -10.47
N GLU A 203 24.51 11.94 -10.05
CA GLU A 203 24.57 12.63 -8.76
C GLU A 203 24.26 11.67 -7.63
N ILE A 204 25.25 11.38 -6.80
CA ILE A 204 25.12 10.48 -5.66
C ILE A 204 24.74 11.30 -4.43
N VAL A 205 23.77 10.83 -3.65
CA VAL A 205 23.44 11.32 -2.32
C VAL A 205 24.04 10.36 -1.29
N THR A 206 25.05 10.82 -0.56
CA THR A 206 25.65 10.04 0.54
C THR A 206 24.79 10.12 1.81
N PHE A 207 25.12 9.28 2.81
CA PHE A 207 24.41 9.37 4.10
C PHE A 207 24.61 10.74 4.78
N ARG A 208 25.79 11.36 4.65
CA ARG A 208 26.04 12.71 5.18
C ARG A 208 25.21 13.76 4.45
N ASP A 209 25.04 13.65 3.15
CA ASP A 209 24.17 14.53 2.38
C ASP A 209 22.71 14.36 2.80
N TRP A 210 22.28 13.11 3.00
CA TRP A 210 20.95 12.84 3.52
C TRP A 210 20.73 13.46 4.91
N GLN A 211 21.72 13.39 5.82
CA GLN A 211 21.60 14.05 7.12
C GLN A 211 21.41 15.57 7.01
N ARG A 212 22.09 16.24 6.06
CA ARG A 212 21.89 17.68 5.81
C ARG A 212 20.52 17.96 5.26
N ILE A 213 20.05 17.15 4.31
CA ILE A 213 18.68 17.23 3.77
C ILE A 213 17.65 17.08 4.92
N ASP A 214 17.80 16.06 5.76
CA ASP A 214 16.92 15.80 6.90
C ASP A 214 16.86 16.99 7.87
N GLN A 215 18.02 17.56 8.19
CA GLN A 215 18.09 18.76 9.03
C GLN A 215 17.43 19.99 8.37
N ALA A 216 17.63 20.19 7.08
CA ALA A 216 16.97 21.28 6.34
C ALA A 216 15.46 21.11 6.32
N GLU A 217 14.94 19.87 6.16
CA GLU A 217 13.50 19.57 6.23
C GLU A 217 12.92 19.84 7.64
N ILE A 218 13.68 19.55 8.70
CA ILE A 218 13.29 19.86 10.08
C ILE A 218 13.30 21.38 10.32
N ALA A 219 14.37 22.06 9.89
CA ALA A 219 14.51 23.50 10.10
C ALA A 219 13.43 24.35 9.40
N ARG A 220 12.87 23.86 8.29
CA ARG A 220 11.79 24.54 7.55
C ARG A 220 10.38 24.11 7.97
N ALA A 221 10.27 23.29 9.02
CA ALA A 221 8.98 22.83 9.51
C ALA A 221 8.08 24.00 9.95
N ARG A 222 6.80 23.91 9.62
CA ARG A 222 5.77 24.82 10.15
C ARG A 222 5.54 24.55 11.64
N ASP A 223 5.02 25.53 12.35
CA ASP A 223 4.68 25.38 13.76
C ASP A 223 3.81 24.14 13.99
N GLY A 224 4.22 23.29 14.93
CA GLY A 224 3.54 22.04 15.26
C GLY A 224 3.79 20.87 14.30
N ALA A 225 4.50 21.05 13.19
CA ALA A 225 4.89 19.97 12.28
C ALA A 225 6.30 19.45 12.62
N PRO A 226 6.55 18.13 12.53
CA PRO A 226 7.87 17.56 12.82
C PRO A 226 8.90 17.91 11.74
N ARG A 227 8.48 18.15 10.50
CA ARG A 227 9.30 18.52 9.33
C ARG A 227 8.45 19.02 8.17
N GLU A 228 9.07 19.71 7.24
CA GLU A 228 8.51 20.04 5.93
C GLU A 228 9.36 19.39 4.85
N LYS A 229 8.82 18.37 4.16
CA LYS A 229 9.53 17.63 3.11
C LYS A 229 9.80 18.50 1.89
N PHE A 230 10.95 18.31 1.23
CA PHE A 230 11.14 18.83 -0.12
C PHE A 230 10.23 18.09 -1.10
N VAL A 231 9.54 18.82 -1.95
CA VAL A 231 8.67 18.28 -3.01
C VAL A 231 9.47 18.07 -4.29
N ASP A 232 10.37 18.99 -4.61
CA ASP A 232 11.23 18.90 -5.79
C ASP A 232 12.57 18.24 -5.43
N VAL A 233 12.97 17.26 -6.25
CA VAL A 233 14.25 16.56 -6.08
C VAL A 233 15.44 17.48 -6.25
N LYS A 234 15.36 18.51 -7.11
CA LYS A 234 16.45 19.47 -7.30
C LYS A 234 16.70 20.31 -6.05
N ASP A 235 15.63 20.75 -5.41
CA ASP A 235 15.71 21.49 -4.15
C ASP A 235 16.28 20.60 -3.01
N MET A 236 15.88 19.34 -2.99
CA MET A 236 16.43 18.34 -2.06
C MET A 236 17.94 18.15 -2.28
N ILE A 237 18.37 18.01 -3.54
CA ILE A 237 19.78 17.86 -3.89
C ILE A 237 20.57 19.13 -3.57
N ALA A 238 20.02 20.32 -3.80
CA ALA A 238 20.64 21.58 -3.44
C ALA A 238 20.89 21.75 -1.95
N ALA A 239 20.03 21.17 -1.10
CA ALA A 239 20.18 21.19 0.37
C ALA A 239 21.32 20.29 0.92
N ARG A 240 22.08 19.61 0.07
CA ARG A 240 23.29 18.82 0.46
C ARG A 240 24.48 19.67 0.90
N THR A 241 24.56 20.92 0.43
CA THR A 241 25.71 21.81 0.60
C THR A 241 25.61 22.71 1.83
#